data_0e004fbdc7857ae2a28797339ba56345
#
_entry.id   0e004fbdc7857ae2a28797339ba56345
#
_cell.length_a   1.000
_cell.length_b   1.000
_cell.length_c   1.000
_cell.angle_alpha   90.00
_cell.angle_beta   90.00
_cell.angle_gamma   90.00
#
_symmetry.space_group_name_H-M   'P 1'
#
loop_
_entity.id
_entity.type
_entity.pdbx_description
1 polymer ?
#
loop_
_entity_poly.entity_id
_entity_poly.type
_entity_poly.pdbx_seq_one_letter_code
_entity_poly.pdbx_strand_id
1 'polypeptide(L)'
;MPGPGSTAASRELMILDTTRLLLFPALMAFAAASDLFTMTISNRVSLALIAGFMALAVLGGMGLHDILLHFSAGAAVLAVAFACFAMGWVGGGDAKVAASVALWFGFDHLLDYLLYASLLGGALTILLIQFRQWPLPSLLTGQAWLNRLHDKQSGIPYGIALAIGALIVYPQTEWIKAIDLAHLAMR
;
A
#
# COMPACT_ATOMS: atom_id res chain seq x y z
N MET A 1 -8.65 -30.02 -30.47
CA MET A 1 -7.57 -29.01 -30.48
C MET A 1 -8.18 -27.69 -30.08
N PRO A 2 -7.67 -27.00 -29.06
CA PRO A 2 -8.18 -25.66 -28.72
C PRO A 2 -7.91 -24.70 -29.88
N GLY A 3 -8.92 -23.92 -30.25
CA GLY A 3 -8.83 -22.96 -31.36
C GLY A 3 -7.92 -21.78 -31.02
N PRO A 4 -7.37 -21.06 -31.99
CA PRO A 4 -6.42 -19.94 -31.79
C PRO A 4 -6.96 -18.81 -30.88
N GLY A 5 -8.27 -18.64 -30.75
CA GLY A 5 -8.88 -17.66 -29.83
C GLY A 5 -8.79 -18.05 -28.33
N SER A 6 -8.73 -19.33 -28.01
CA SER A 6 -8.65 -19.84 -26.66
C SER A 6 -7.27 -19.50 -26.00
N THR A 7 -6.20 -19.52 -26.78
CA THR A 7 -4.85 -19.24 -26.29
C THR A 7 -4.60 -17.75 -26.05
N ALA A 8 -5.21 -16.86 -26.83
CA ALA A 8 -5.09 -15.41 -26.64
C ALA A 8 -5.84 -14.95 -25.37
N ALA A 9 -7.10 -15.38 -25.21
CA ALA A 9 -7.89 -15.05 -24.02
C ALA A 9 -7.25 -15.58 -22.73
N SER A 10 -6.72 -16.81 -22.75
CA SER A 10 -6.00 -17.36 -21.58
C SER A 10 -4.74 -16.57 -21.23
N ARG A 11 -4.04 -16.05 -22.23
CA ARG A 11 -2.85 -15.22 -22.05
C ARG A 11 -3.20 -13.85 -21.45
N GLU A 12 -4.27 -13.22 -21.90
CA GLU A 12 -4.76 -11.94 -21.36
C GLU A 12 -5.18 -12.09 -19.90
N LEU A 13 -5.93 -13.13 -19.56
CA LEU A 13 -6.31 -13.43 -18.17
C LEU A 13 -5.08 -13.65 -17.28
N MET A 14 -4.11 -14.43 -17.75
CA MET A 14 -2.88 -14.68 -17.00
C MET A 14 -2.10 -13.37 -16.74
N ILE A 15 -2.02 -12.46 -17.70
CA ILE A 15 -1.36 -11.16 -17.54
C ILE A 15 -2.11 -10.31 -16.49
N LEU A 16 -3.44 -10.27 -16.58
CA LEU A 16 -4.27 -9.52 -15.66
C LEU A 16 -4.10 -10.04 -14.20
N ASP A 17 -4.15 -11.36 -14.03
CA ASP A 17 -4.01 -12.00 -12.73
C ASP A 17 -2.61 -11.81 -12.15
N THR A 18 -1.57 -11.95 -12.98
CA THR A 18 -0.20 -11.65 -12.56
C THR A 18 -0.04 -10.19 -12.14
N THR A 19 -0.69 -9.27 -12.87
CA THR A 19 -0.66 -7.84 -12.53
C THR A 19 -1.36 -7.57 -11.20
N ARG A 20 -2.51 -8.17 -10.94
CA ARG A 20 -3.21 -8.11 -9.64
C ARG A 20 -2.32 -8.61 -8.50
N LEU A 21 -1.66 -9.76 -8.69
CA LEU A 21 -0.80 -10.35 -7.68
C LEU A 21 0.44 -9.52 -7.35
N LEU A 22 1.03 -8.83 -8.32
CA LEU A 22 2.36 -8.24 -8.17
C LEU A 22 2.36 -6.72 -8.04
N LEU A 23 1.47 -6.01 -8.74
CA LEU A 23 1.54 -4.54 -8.84
C LEU A 23 1.39 -3.87 -7.48
N PHE A 24 0.30 -4.15 -6.78
CA PHE A 24 0.04 -3.54 -5.48
C PHE A 24 1.10 -3.92 -4.43
N PRO A 25 1.44 -5.20 -4.22
CA PRO A 25 2.48 -5.58 -3.28
C PRO A 25 3.86 -4.99 -3.61
N ALA A 26 4.24 -4.92 -4.88
CA ALA A 26 5.51 -4.32 -5.28
C ALA A 26 5.56 -2.82 -4.97
N LEU A 27 4.47 -2.08 -5.23
CA LEU A 27 4.38 -0.66 -4.90
C LEU A 27 4.41 -0.42 -3.39
N MET A 28 3.76 -1.30 -2.59
CA MET A 28 3.82 -1.22 -1.14
C MET A 28 5.22 -1.53 -0.60
N ALA A 29 5.87 -2.56 -1.10
CA ALA A 29 7.26 -2.88 -0.72
C ALA A 29 8.21 -1.73 -1.08
N PHE A 30 8.03 -1.11 -2.25
CA PHE A 30 8.81 0.05 -2.66
C PHE A 30 8.55 1.27 -1.77
N ALA A 31 7.28 1.53 -1.39
CA ALA A 31 6.92 2.61 -0.47
C ALA A 31 7.61 2.43 0.89
N ALA A 32 7.52 1.23 1.47
CA ALA A 32 8.16 0.89 2.74
C ALA A 32 9.68 1.04 2.68
N ALA A 33 10.32 0.53 1.64
CA ALA A 33 11.76 0.65 1.44
C ALA A 33 12.19 2.11 1.27
N SER A 34 11.46 2.88 0.43
CA SER A 34 11.74 4.31 0.24
C SER A 34 11.66 5.07 1.56
N ASP A 35 10.60 4.81 2.35
CA ASP A 35 10.41 5.49 3.63
C ASP A 35 11.49 5.09 4.65
N LEU A 36 11.85 3.82 4.74
CA LEU A 36 12.91 3.34 5.61
C LEU A 36 14.26 4.01 5.30
N PHE A 37 14.64 4.06 4.01
CA PHE A 37 15.96 4.54 3.63
C PHE A 37 16.04 6.06 3.48
N THR A 38 14.95 6.75 3.15
CA THR A 38 14.97 8.18 2.84
C THR A 38 14.08 9.05 3.72
N MET A 39 13.23 8.45 4.58
CA MET A 39 12.17 9.12 5.35
C MET A 39 11.22 9.93 4.46
N THR A 40 11.08 9.51 3.21
CA THR A 40 10.20 10.18 2.24
C THR A 40 9.57 9.18 1.29
N ILE A 41 8.29 9.38 0.98
CA ILE A 41 7.59 8.61 -0.03
C ILE A 41 7.30 9.53 -1.22
N SER A 42 7.80 9.14 -2.40
CA SER A 42 7.59 9.92 -3.62
C SER A 42 6.10 9.94 -4.03
N ASN A 43 5.61 11.08 -4.49
CA ASN A 43 4.27 11.19 -5.08
C ASN A 43 4.03 10.22 -6.23
N ARG A 44 5.11 9.75 -6.89
CA ARG A 44 5.03 8.76 -7.97
C ARG A 44 4.42 7.45 -7.50
N VAL A 45 4.64 7.05 -6.24
CA VAL A 45 4.05 5.83 -5.66
C VAL A 45 2.53 5.95 -5.59
N SER A 46 2.01 7.04 -5.02
CA SER A 46 0.57 7.29 -4.94
C SER A 46 -0.07 7.40 -6.32
N LEU A 47 0.59 8.07 -7.26
CA LEU A 47 0.12 8.16 -8.65
C LEU A 47 0.12 6.78 -9.35
N ALA A 48 1.14 5.95 -9.12
CA ALA A 48 1.22 4.60 -9.66
C ALA A 48 0.12 3.70 -9.07
N LEU A 49 -0.19 3.84 -7.77
CA LEU A 49 -1.30 3.15 -7.13
C LEU A 49 -2.65 3.55 -7.75
N ILE A 50 -2.90 4.84 -7.93
CA ILE A 50 -4.15 5.33 -8.53
C ILE A 50 -4.26 4.86 -9.99
N ALA A 51 -3.19 4.98 -10.78
CA ALA A 51 -3.16 4.53 -12.17
C ALA A 51 -3.34 3.01 -12.28
N GLY A 52 -2.68 2.24 -11.40
CA GLY A 52 -2.82 0.79 -11.34
C GLY A 52 -4.23 0.35 -10.97
N PHE A 53 -4.85 1.00 -9.97
CA PHE A 53 -6.25 0.77 -9.62
C PHE A 53 -7.16 1.00 -10.82
N MET A 54 -7.06 2.17 -11.48
CA MET A 54 -7.90 2.51 -12.63
C MET A 54 -7.75 1.52 -13.77
N ALA A 55 -6.50 1.16 -14.11
CA ALA A 55 -6.24 0.20 -15.18
C ALA A 55 -6.87 -1.17 -14.87
N LEU A 56 -6.66 -1.69 -13.65
CA LEU A 56 -7.20 -3.00 -13.26
C LEU A 56 -8.71 -2.99 -13.07
N ALA A 57 -9.30 -1.89 -12.58
CA ALA A 57 -10.74 -1.74 -12.44
C ALA A 57 -11.43 -1.75 -13.82
N VAL A 58 -10.91 -0.99 -14.77
CA VAL A 58 -11.46 -0.94 -16.14
C VAL A 58 -11.25 -2.26 -16.89
N LEU A 59 -10.04 -2.82 -16.87
CA LEU A 59 -9.71 -4.08 -17.52
C LEU A 59 -10.44 -5.28 -16.87
N GLY A 60 -10.68 -5.21 -15.56
CA GLY A 60 -11.44 -6.21 -14.82
C GLY A 60 -12.96 -6.07 -14.95
N GLY A 61 -13.46 -5.04 -15.65
CA GLY A 61 -14.89 -4.82 -15.85
C GLY A 61 -15.64 -4.33 -14.60
N MET A 62 -14.95 -3.66 -13.67
CA MET A 62 -15.58 -3.08 -12.47
C MET A 62 -16.62 -2.03 -12.88
N GLY A 63 -17.81 -2.08 -12.26
CA GLY A 63 -18.89 -1.13 -12.54
C GLY A 63 -18.52 0.30 -12.13
N LEU A 64 -19.08 1.29 -12.83
CA LEU A 64 -18.83 2.70 -12.51
C LEU A 64 -19.23 3.04 -11.06
N HIS A 65 -20.32 2.44 -10.57
CA HIS A 65 -20.76 2.63 -9.18
C HIS A 65 -19.68 2.19 -8.18
N ASP A 66 -19.10 1.01 -8.39
CA ASP A 66 -18.06 0.46 -7.50
C ASP A 66 -16.77 1.27 -7.58
N ILE A 67 -16.38 1.70 -8.80
CA ILE A 67 -15.25 2.62 -8.99
C ILE A 67 -15.46 3.91 -8.17
N LEU A 68 -16.66 4.50 -8.21
CA LEU A 68 -16.97 5.71 -7.46
C LEU A 68 -16.96 5.46 -5.94
N LEU A 69 -17.41 4.30 -5.47
CA LEU A 69 -17.32 3.92 -4.05
C LEU A 69 -15.86 3.80 -3.60
N HIS A 70 -15.00 3.18 -4.38
CA HIS A 70 -13.58 3.10 -4.11
C HIS A 70 -12.91 4.49 -4.07
N PHE A 71 -13.24 5.37 -5.03
CA PHE A 71 -12.75 6.76 -5.01
C PHE A 71 -13.26 7.53 -3.78
N SER A 72 -14.49 7.32 -3.37
CA SER A 72 -15.04 7.97 -2.18
C SER A 72 -14.35 7.51 -0.88
N ALA A 73 -13.96 6.23 -0.79
CA ALA A 73 -13.16 5.72 0.32
C ALA A 73 -11.78 6.38 0.36
N GLY A 74 -11.09 6.43 -0.80
CA GLY A 74 -9.81 7.12 -0.91
C GLY A 74 -9.90 8.61 -0.56
N ALA A 75 -10.94 9.30 -1.05
CA ALA A 75 -11.19 10.71 -0.77
C ALA A 75 -11.50 10.97 0.72
N ALA A 76 -12.26 10.10 1.37
CA ALA A 76 -12.56 10.19 2.80
C ALA A 76 -11.28 10.07 3.63
N VAL A 77 -10.43 9.08 3.34
CA VAL A 77 -9.14 8.91 4.02
C VAL A 77 -8.23 10.09 3.73
N LEU A 78 -8.19 10.58 2.49
CA LEU A 78 -7.37 11.76 2.13
C LEU A 78 -7.80 13.00 2.92
N ALA A 79 -9.11 13.24 3.05
CA ALA A 79 -9.63 14.39 3.80
C ALA A 79 -9.23 14.34 5.28
N VAL A 80 -9.40 13.19 5.93
CA VAL A 80 -9.01 12.99 7.34
C VAL A 80 -7.49 13.09 7.49
N ALA A 81 -6.72 12.39 6.65
CA ALA A 81 -5.26 12.40 6.69
C ALA A 81 -4.68 13.80 6.37
N PHE A 82 -5.34 14.57 5.50
CA PHE A 82 -4.97 15.96 5.23
C PHE A 82 -5.21 16.87 6.44
N ALA A 83 -6.31 16.68 7.16
CA ALA A 83 -6.54 17.40 8.42
C ALA A 83 -5.45 17.06 9.46
N CYS A 84 -5.10 15.78 9.61
CA CYS A 84 -4.00 15.35 10.48
C CYS A 84 -2.64 15.92 10.03
N PHE A 85 -2.40 16.00 8.73
CA PHE A 85 -1.20 16.63 8.16
C PHE A 85 -1.16 18.14 8.47
N ALA A 86 -2.27 18.83 8.32
CA ALA A 86 -2.35 20.28 8.64
C ALA A 86 -2.11 20.55 10.14
N MET A 87 -2.43 19.60 11.01
CA MET A 87 -2.11 19.64 12.45
C MET A 87 -0.67 19.21 12.77
N GLY A 88 0.11 18.77 11.78
CA GLY A 88 1.48 18.30 11.97
C GLY A 88 1.61 16.90 12.56
N TRP A 89 0.52 16.11 12.59
CA TRP A 89 0.51 14.76 13.20
C TRP A 89 0.98 13.66 12.26
N VAL A 90 0.79 13.85 10.96
CA VAL A 90 1.08 12.84 9.92
C VAL A 90 1.91 13.46 8.80
N GLY A 91 2.82 12.69 8.21
CA GLY A 91 3.58 13.09 7.03
C GLY A 91 2.70 13.18 5.78
N GLY A 92 2.96 14.17 4.92
CA GLY A 92 2.20 14.34 3.68
C GLY A 92 2.36 13.16 2.69
N GLY A 93 3.48 12.45 2.77
CA GLY A 93 3.72 11.21 2.02
C GLY A 93 2.80 10.08 2.50
N ASP A 94 2.76 9.88 3.82
CA ASP A 94 1.93 8.87 4.48
C ASP A 94 0.45 9.09 4.20
N ALA A 95 -0.02 10.34 4.30
CA ALA A 95 -1.40 10.72 4.00
C ALA A 95 -1.82 10.31 2.59
N LYS A 96 -0.96 10.55 1.59
CA LYS A 96 -1.24 10.20 0.19
C LYS A 96 -1.22 8.68 -0.04
N VAL A 97 -0.27 7.98 0.56
CA VAL A 97 -0.22 6.51 0.46
C VAL A 97 -1.42 5.88 1.14
N ALA A 98 -1.77 6.31 2.35
CA ALA A 98 -2.95 5.80 3.06
C ALA A 98 -4.24 5.97 2.24
N ALA A 99 -4.43 7.15 1.62
CA ALA A 99 -5.56 7.42 0.75
C ALA A 99 -5.55 6.56 -0.52
N SER A 100 -4.36 6.35 -1.13
CA SER A 100 -4.22 5.50 -2.31
C SER A 100 -4.49 4.04 -2.00
N VAL A 101 -4.10 3.55 -0.82
CA VAL A 101 -4.43 2.20 -0.36
C VAL A 101 -5.93 2.07 -0.08
N ALA A 102 -6.55 3.07 0.55
CA ALA A 102 -8.00 3.10 0.78
C ALA A 102 -8.80 3.04 -0.53
N LEU A 103 -8.30 3.66 -1.61
CA LEU A 103 -8.86 3.52 -2.96
C LEU A 103 -8.85 2.05 -3.44
N TRP A 104 -7.80 1.27 -3.17
CA TRP A 104 -7.72 -0.15 -3.54
C TRP A 104 -8.66 -1.03 -2.71
N PHE A 105 -8.89 -0.68 -1.46
CA PHE A 105 -9.63 -1.51 -0.51
C PHE A 105 -11.13 -1.19 -0.46
N GLY A 106 -11.52 0.01 -0.92
CA GLY A 106 -12.90 0.45 -0.76
C GLY A 106 -13.29 0.55 0.72
N PHE A 107 -14.57 0.69 1.00
CA PHE A 107 -15.07 0.71 2.38
C PHE A 107 -15.06 -0.68 3.03
N ASP A 108 -15.10 -1.76 2.26
CA ASP A 108 -15.24 -3.12 2.77
C ASP A 108 -14.03 -3.57 3.61
N HIS A 109 -12.83 -3.15 3.21
CA HIS A 109 -11.58 -3.51 3.89
C HIS A 109 -10.86 -2.31 4.53
N LEU A 110 -11.49 -1.12 4.49
CA LEU A 110 -10.88 0.12 5.00
C LEU A 110 -10.59 0.05 6.50
N LEU A 111 -11.55 -0.42 7.30
CA LEU A 111 -11.39 -0.49 8.76
C LEU A 111 -10.30 -1.48 9.16
N ASP A 112 -10.25 -2.65 8.53
CA ASP A 112 -9.20 -3.64 8.76
C ASP A 112 -7.81 -3.06 8.45
N TYR A 113 -7.70 -2.38 7.32
CA TYR A 113 -6.47 -1.70 6.94
C TYR A 113 -6.03 -0.65 7.96
N LEU A 114 -6.93 0.25 8.33
CA LEU A 114 -6.61 1.32 9.30
C LEU A 114 -6.25 0.75 10.67
N LEU A 115 -6.91 -0.34 11.09
CA LEU A 115 -6.59 -1.04 12.33
C LEU A 115 -5.17 -1.61 12.29
N TYR A 116 -4.82 -2.41 11.27
CA TYR A 116 -3.49 -2.98 11.16
C TYR A 116 -2.42 -1.90 11.02
N ALA A 117 -2.65 -0.88 10.19
CA ALA A 117 -1.72 0.23 10.02
C ALA A 117 -1.48 0.99 11.33
N SER A 118 -2.54 1.22 12.13
CA SER A 118 -2.44 1.90 13.42
C SER A 118 -1.69 1.07 14.46
N LEU A 119 -2.00 -0.22 14.57
CA LEU A 119 -1.32 -1.13 15.50
C LEU A 119 0.17 -1.27 15.17
N LEU A 120 0.47 -1.49 13.88
CA LEU A 120 1.85 -1.60 13.40
C LEU A 120 2.62 -0.28 13.54
N GLY A 121 1.96 0.85 13.27
CA GLY A 121 2.53 2.20 13.45
C GLY A 121 2.84 2.48 14.91
N GLY A 122 1.93 2.12 15.83
CA GLY A 122 2.15 2.22 17.27
C GLY A 122 3.31 1.34 17.74
N ALA A 123 3.35 0.07 17.29
CA ALA A 123 4.44 -0.85 17.60
C ALA A 123 5.79 -0.34 17.06
N LEU A 124 5.83 0.12 15.81
CA LEU A 124 7.03 0.71 15.21
C LEU A 124 7.50 1.94 15.98
N THR A 125 6.58 2.79 16.42
CA THR A 125 6.88 3.97 17.24
C THR A 125 7.56 3.58 18.55
N ILE A 126 7.00 2.62 19.29
CA ILE A 126 7.55 2.13 20.55
C ILE A 126 8.94 1.53 20.34
N LEU A 127 9.09 0.69 19.30
CA LEU A 127 10.37 0.08 18.96
C LEU A 127 11.44 1.12 18.62
N LEU A 128 11.09 2.16 17.86
CA LEU A 128 12.04 3.22 17.52
C LEU A 128 12.39 4.10 18.73
N ILE A 129 11.42 4.41 19.60
CA ILE A 129 11.70 5.14 20.84
C ILE A 129 12.68 4.36 21.70
N GLN A 130 12.51 3.04 21.84
CA GLN A 130 13.45 2.20 22.58
C GLN A 130 14.81 2.11 21.88
N PHE A 131 14.83 1.89 20.57
CA PHE A 131 16.06 1.83 19.78
C PHE A 131 16.89 3.12 19.93
N ARG A 132 16.25 4.28 19.97
CA ARG A 132 16.89 5.60 20.14
C ARG A 132 17.44 5.86 21.56
N GLN A 133 17.15 5.00 22.54
CA GLN A 133 17.69 5.11 23.88
C GLN A 133 19.06 4.43 24.02
N TRP A 134 19.37 3.45 23.19
CA TRP A 134 20.62 2.70 23.23
C TRP A 134 21.68 3.36 22.35
N PRO A 135 22.95 3.41 22.78
CA PRO A 135 24.00 3.96 21.91
C PRO A 135 24.17 3.10 20.66
N LEU A 136 24.30 3.75 19.52
CA LEU A 136 24.52 3.05 18.25
C LEU A 136 25.95 2.46 18.24
N PRO A 137 26.12 1.15 17.97
CA PRO A 137 27.43 0.54 17.84
C PRO A 137 28.28 1.26 16.78
N SER A 138 29.58 1.45 17.05
CA SER A 138 30.47 2.20 16.16
C SER A 138 30.56 1.62 14.74
N LEU A 139 30.37 0.30 14.58
CA LEU A 139 30.33 -0.38 13.28
C LEU A 139 29.13 0.06 12.41
N LEU A 140 28.04 0.56 13.01
CA LEU A 140 26.80 0.93 12.34
C LEU A 140 26.69 2.43 12.08
N THR A 141 27.53 3.26 12.70
CA THR A 141 27.51 4.73 12.56
C THR A 141 27.88 5.22 11.15
N GLY A 142 28.47 4.35 10.32
CA GLY A 142 28.76 4.66 8.90
C GLY A 142 27.53 4.66 7.98
N GLN A 143 26.38 4.16 8.44
CA GLN A 143 25.17 4.02 7.62
C GLN A 143 24.25 5.24 7.78
N ALA A 144 24.15 6.08 6.75
CA ALA A 144 23.37 7.34 6.80
C ALA A 144 21.87 7.14 7.13
N TRP A 145 21.25 6.08 6.61
CA TRP A 145 19.85 5.76 6.89
C TRP A 145 19.63 5.34 8.34
N LEU A 146 20.57 4.57 8.92
CA LEU A 146 20.48 4.10 10.30
C LEU A 146 20.71 5.25 11.29
N ASN A 147 21.65 6.17 10.99
CA ASN A 147 21.85 7.38 11.78
C ASN A 147 20.57 8.23 11.77
N ARG A 148 19.91 8.40 10.63
CA ARG A 148 18.62 9.10 10.54
C ARG A 148 17.54 8.43 11.39
N LEU A 149 17.44 7.10 11.31
CA LEU A 149 16.47 6.34 12.10
C LEU A 149 16.72 6.48 13.60
N HIS A 150 17.99 6.55 14.01
CA HIS A 150 18.42 6.70 15.41
C HIS A 150 18.30 8.14 15.95
N ASP A 151 18.27 9.13 15.05
CA ASP A 151 18.16 10.53 15.46
C ASP A 151 16.77 10.80 16.07
N LYS A 152 16.77 11.34 17.30
CA LYS A 152 15.54 11.68 18.06
C LYS A 152 14.72 12.80 17.41
N GLN A 153 15.33 13.64 16.58
CA GLN A 153 14.65 14.72 15.86
C GLN A 153 14.07 14.26 14.52
N SER A 154 14.51 13.11 14.03
CA SER A 154 13.93 12.50 12.84
C SER A 154 12.53 11.96 13.12
N GLY A 155 11.66 12.01 12.11
CA GLY A 155 10.33 11.40 12.15
C GLY A 155 10.38 9.88 12.34
N ILE A 156 9.24 9.26 12.21
CA ILE A 156 9.06 7.80 12.21
C ILE A 156 8.65 7.41 10.79
N PRO A 157 9.27 6.40 10.16
CA PRO A 157 8.91 5.96 8.82
C PRO A 157 7.57 5.18 8.84
N TYR A 158 6.45 5.90 8.92
CA TYR A 158 5.11 5.30 8.99
C TYR A 158 4.72 4.56 7.73
N GLY A 159 5.35 4.86 6.58
CA GLY A 159 5.15 4.14 5.34
C GLY A 159 5.40 2.63 5.45
N ILE A 160 6.28 2.20 6.37
CA ILE A 160 6.49 0.77 6.66
C ILE A 160 5.22 0.15 7.25
N ALA A 161 4.63 0.79 8.26
CA ALA A 161 3.43 0.30 8.92
C ALA A 161 2.22 0.30 7.97
N LEU A 162 2.06 1.36 7.19
CA LEU A 162 1.04 1.47 6.14
C LEU A 162 1.18 0.34 5.11
N ALA A 163 2.40 0.06 4.66
CA ALA A 163 2.65 -0.97 3.67
C ALA A 163 2.40 -2.39 4.22
N ILE A 164 2.91 -2.69 5.42
CA ILE A 164 2.69 -4.01 6.04
C ILE A 164 1.20 -4.22 6.32
N GLY A 165 0.50 -3.23 6.89
CA GLY A 165 -0.95 -3.29 7.12
C GLY A 165 -1.72 -3.54 5.83
N ALA A 166 -1.35 -2.86 4.74
CA ALA A 166 -1.93 -3.08 3.43
C ALA A 166 -1.67 -4.50 2.89
N LEU A 167 -0.45 -5.02 3.03
CA LEU A 167 -0.09 -6.36 2.58
C LEU A 167 -0.80 -7.47 3.36
N ILE A 168 -1.12 -7.25 4.64
CA ILE A 168 -1.89 -8.21 5.46
C ILE A 168 -3.35 -8.28 4.97
N VAL A 169 -3.94 -7.16 4.60
CA VAL A 169 -5.34 -7.08 4.18
C VAL A 169 -5.54 -7.44 2.70
N TYR A 170 -4.56 -7.14 1.84
CA TYR A 170 -4.68 -7.32 0.40
C TYR A 170 -5.16 -8.70 -0.08
N PRO A 171 -4.72 -9.83 0.51
CA PRO A 171 -5.21 -11.16 0.13
C PRO A 171 -6.71 -11.37 0.34
N GLN A 172 -7.34 -10.56 1.19
CA GLN A 172 -8.77 -10.65 1.51
C GLN A 172 -9.65 -9.83 0.55
N THR A 173 -9.02 -9.01 -0.32
CA THR A 173 -9.73 -8.13 -1.24
C THR A 173 -10.27 -8.87 -2.46
N GLU A 174 -11.25 -8.26 -3.12
CA GLU A 174 -11.82 -8.77 -4.37
C GLU A 174 -10.77 -8.88 -5.50
N TRP A 175 -9.68 -8.14 -5.42
CA TRP A 175 -8.57 -8.24 -6.38
C TRP A 175 -7.97 -9.63 -6.43
N ILE A 176 -7.80 -10.29 -5.30
CA ILE A 176 -7.22 -11.64 -5.19
C ILE A 176 -8.30 -12.70 -5.34
N LYS A 177 -9.47 -12.51 -4.72
CA LYS A 177 -10.60 -13.46 -4.85
C LYS A 177 -11.03 -13.67 -6.31
N ALA A 178 -10.97 -12.61 -7.14
CA ALA A 178 -11.27 -12.71 -8.57
C ALA A 178 -10.34 -13.67 -9.31
N ILE A 179 -9.08 -13.81 -8.88
CA ILE A 179 -8.12 -14.77 -9.45
C ILE A 179 -8.52 -16.20 -9.11
N ASP A 180 -8.86 -16.47 -7.84
CA ASP A 180 -9.27 -17.79 -7.39
C ASP A 180 -10.53 -18.28 -8.10
N LEU A 181 -11.52 -17.39 -8.30
CA LEU A 181 -12.75 -17.69 -9.02
C LEU A 181 -12.49 -18.01 -10.50
N ALA A 182 -11.60 -17.27 -11.17
CA ALA A 182 -11.21 -17.52 -12.54
C ALA A 182 -10.55 -18.89 -12.72
N HIS A 183 -9.68 -19.28 -11.80
CA HIS A 183 -9.03 -20.59 -11.82
C HIS A 183 -10.00 -21.75 -11.53
N LEU A 184 -11.01 -21.54 -10.68
CA LEU A 184 -12.05 -22.55 -10.41
C LEU A 184 -12.98 -22.77 -11.60
N ALA A 185 -13.28 -21.71 -12.38
CA ALA A 185 -14.13 -21.79 -13.55
C ALA A 185 -13.45 -22.49 -14.76
N MET A 186 -12.13 -22.63 -14.75
CA MET A 186 -11.35 -23.28 -15.81
C MET A 186 -11.07 -24.77 -15.55
N ARG A 187 -11.50 -25.33 -14.41
CA ARG A 187 -11.38 -26.76 -14.07
C ARG A 187 -12.67 -27.49 -14.37
#